data_cdbb3b0690d7192bb70c4351880f46c1
#
_entry.id   cdbb3b0690d7192bb70c4351880f46c1
#
_cell.length_a   1.000
_cell.length_b   1.000
_cell.length_c   1.000
_cell.angle_alpha   90.00
_cell.angle_beta   90.00
_cell.angle_gamma   90.00
#
_symmetry.space_group_name_H-M   'P 1'
#
loop_
_entity.id
_entity.type
_entity.pdbx_description
1 polymer ?
#
loop_
_entity_poly.entity_id
_entity_poly.type
_entity_poly.pdbx_seq_one_letter_code
_entity_poly.pdbx_strand_id
1 'polypeptide(L)'
;DSSEEEVSKVQRPVITGAEIQLLHRFDRPFYFGFERLADAANENIEQFVTLASVLVDRLETQAIRGRQLALDARQQHKAVREQATKLIDQWDFPYAPQVRKLVDFIGGKCEELTLRPNAPLSDGANAYGILVSDLFNLESKDELARVLHYALAYQALVLVEPYDCKGKTWALFELGGVSIIARGLTHSRGGFVEGTLHQLKSAVESAA
;
A
#
# COMPACT_ATOMS: atom_id res chain seq x y z
N ASP A 1 -32.12 -7.35 8.26
CA ASP A 1 -30.92 -6.55 8.68
C ASP A 1 -29.65 -7.41 8.71
N SER A 2 -29.57 -8.53 9.47
CA SER A 2 -28.34 -9.36 9.51
C SER A 2 -27.93 -9.96 8.16
N SER A 3 -28.88 -10.37 7.33
CA SER A 3 -28.60 -11.01 6.03
C SER A 3 -28.09 -10.01 4.97
N GLU A 4 -28.52 -8.77 5.01
CA GLU A 4 -28.05 -7.73 4.10
C GLU A 4 -26.64 -7.26 4.47
N GLU A 5 -26.32 -7.18 5.75
CA GLU A 5 -24.95 -6.89 6.23
C GLU A 5 -23.95 -8.01 5.90
N GLU A 6 -24.35 -9.29 6.01
CA GLU A 6 -23.50 -10.42 5.64
C GLU A 6 -23.26 -10.47 4.13
N VAL A 7 -24.30 -10.26 3.31
CA VAL A 7 -24.17 -10.17 1.85
C VAL A 7 -23.26 -9.00 1.45
N SER A 8 -23.41 -7.85 2.08
CA SER A 8 -22.53 -6.69 1.85
C SER A 8 -21.06 -6.97 2.20
N LYS A 9 -20.78 -7.66 3.31
CA LYS A 9 -19.44 -8.05 3.72
C LYS A 9 -18.74 -8.98 2.73
N VAL A 10 -19.48 -9.87 2.06
CA VAL A 10 -18.91 -10.80 1.05
C VAL A 10 -18.78 -10.12 -0.32
N GLN A 11 -19.68 -9.23 -0.69
CA GLN A 11 -19.66 -8.57 -2.00
C GLN A 11 -18.58 -7.49 -2.10
N ARG A 12 -18.31 -6.77 -1.03
CA ARG A 12 -17.36 -5.65 -1.02
C ARG A 12 -15.93 -6.06 -1.46
N PRO A 13 -15.31 -7.10 -0.91
CA PRO A 13 -13.99 -7.57 -1.36
C PRO A 13 -13.96 -7.99 -2.82
N VAL A 14 -15.03 -8.64 -3.32
CA VAL A 14 -15.12 -9.08 -4.72
C VAL A 14 -15.17 -7.88 -5.67
N ILE A 15 -15.95 -6.86 -5.33
CA ILE A 15 -16.03 -5.61 -6.12
C ILE A 15 -14.67 -4.91 -6.13
N THR A 16 -14.05 -4.75 -4.97
CA THR A 16 -12.72 -4.14 -4.84
C THR A 16 -11.69 -4.90 -5.66
N GLY A 17 -11.68 -6.23 -5.58
CA GLY A 17 -10.79 -7.07 -6.38
C GLY A 17 -11.01 -6.91 -7.89
N ALA A 18 -12.25 -6.82 -8.33
CA ALA A 18 -12.56 -6.55 -9.75
C ALA A 18 -12.07 -5.17 -10.18
N GLU A 19 -12.26 -4.14 -9.36
CA GLU A 19 -11.79 -2.77 -9.64
C GLU A 19 -10.26 -2.69 -9.73
N ILE A 20 -9.51 -3.41 -8.87
CA ILE A 20 -8.05 -3.51 -8.95
C ILE A 20 -7.61 -4.20 -10.26
N GLN A 21 -8.27 -5.28 -10.65
CA GLN A 21 -7.99 -5.92 -11.95
C GLN A 21 -8.27 -4.95 -13.12
N LEU A 22 -9.34 -4.16 -13.05
CA LEU A 22 -9.67 -3.15 -14.05
C LEU A 22 -8.66 -1.99 -14.06
N LEU A 23 -8.16 -1.57 -12.89
CA LEU A 23 -7.09 -0.58 -12.80
C LEU A 23 -5.84 -1.08 -13.55
N HIS A 24 -5.34 -2.27 -13.23
CA HIS A 24 -4.09 -2.76 -13.81
C HIS A 24 -4.19 -3.15 -15.29
N ARG A 25 -5.34 -3.69 -15.73
CA ARG A 25 -5.52 -4.15 -17.12
C ARG A 25 -5.97 -3.06 -18.09
N PHE A 26 -6.71 -2.07 -17.60
CA PHE A 26 -7.39 -1.09 -18.44
C PHE A 26 -7.22 0.35 -17.98
N ASP A 27 -6.31 0.60 -17.04
CA ASP A 27 -6.08 1.94 -16.46
C ASP A 27 -7.37 2.64 -15.99
N ARG A 28 -8.28 1.85 -15.37
CA ARG A 28 -9.51 2.41 -14.80
C ARG A 28 -9.20 3.14 -13.51
N PRO A 29 -9.76 4.34 -13.30
CA PRO A 29 -9.51 5.10 -12.07
C PRO A 29 -10.04 4.34 -10.85
N PHE A 30 -9.23 4.31 -9.79
CA PHE A 30 -9.55 3.65 -8.52
C PHE A 30 -9.44 4.62 -7.33
N TYR A 31 -8.36 5.41 -7.24
CA TYR A 31 -8.14 6.37 -6.15
C TYR A 31 -8.83 7.69 -6.48
N PHE A 32 -10.13 7.79 -6.19
CA PHE A 32 -10.92 9.01 -6.33
C PHE A 32 -12.04 9.03 -5.28
N GLY A 33 -12.49 10.23 -4.91
CA GLY A 33 -13.45 10.44 -3.84
C GLY A 33 -12.81 10.42 -2.46
N PHE A 34 -13.53 11.00 -1.51
CA PHE A 34 -13.02 11.21 -0.15
C PHE A 34 -12.71 9.88 0.56
N GLU A 35 -13.64 8.92 0.53
CA GLU A 35 -13.50 7.65 1.26
C GLU A 35 -12.25 6.88 0.83
N ARG A 36 -12.03 6.72 -0.47
CA ARG A 36 -10.85 5.99 -0.98
C ARG A 36 -9.53 6.71 -0.68
N LEU A 37 -9.55 8.03 -0.65
CA LEU A 37 -8.37 8.81 -0.28
C LEU A 37 -8.08 8.66 1.22
N ALA A 38 -9.12 8.69 2.05
CA ALA A 38 -9.00 8.50 3.50
C ALA A 38 -8.51 7.08 3.85
N ASP A 39 -9.10 6.05 3.23
CA ASP A 39 -8.69 4.65 3.40
C ASP A 39 -7.22 4.47 2.99
N ALA A 40 -6.83 5.02 1.85
CA ALA A 40 -5.47 4.90 1.33
C ALA A 40 -4.43 5.68 2.15
N ALA A 41 -4.83 6.70 2.88
CA ALA A 41 -3.94 7.41 3.81
C ALA A 41 -3.62 6.60 5.08
N ASN A 42 -4.30 5.46 5.29
CA ASN A 42 -4.02 4.51 6.37
C ASN A 42 -3.91 5.16 7.75
N GLU A 43 -4.96 5.91 8.16
CA GLU A 43 -5.04 6.64 9.43
C GLU A 43 -3.94 7.71 9.64
N ASN A 44 -3.09 7.95 8.64
CA ASN A 44 -2.05 8.97 8.68
C ASN A 44 -2.60 10.31 8.16
N ILE A 45 -2.90 11.23 9.09
CA ILE A 45 -3.47 12.54 8.75
C ILE A 45 -2.53 13.40 7.89
N GLU A 46 -1.22 13.31 8.08
CA GLU A 46 -0.23 14.03 7.28
C GLU A 46 -0.25 13.56 5.83
N GLN A 47 -0.27 12.24 5.61
CA GLN A 47 -0.40 11.66 4.27
C GLN A 47 -1.73 12.04 3.64
N PHE A 48 -2.83 11.99 4.40
CA PHE A 48 -4.13 12.42 3.88
C PHE A 48 -4.11 13.87 3.41
N VAL A 49 -3.64 14.79 4.26
CA VAL A 49 -3.57 16.22 3.92
C VAL A 49 -2.66 16.45 2.70
N THR A 50 -1.51 15.78 2.65
CA THR A 50 -0.57 15.91 1.53
C THR A 50 -1.14 15.38 0.21
N LEU A 51 -1.88 14.27 0.24
CA LEU A 51 -2.55 13.73 -0.93
C LEU A 51 -3.78 14.56 -1.34
N ALA A 52 -4.51 15.12 -0.36
CA ALA A 52 -5.64 15.99 -0.63
C ALA A 52 -5.21 17.34 -1.21
N SER A 53 -4.08 17.90 -0.75
CA SER A 53 -3.61 19.22 -1.21
C SER A 53 -3.38 19.27 -2.71
N VAL A 54 -2.87 18.21 -3.33
CA VAL A 54 -2.66 18.18 -4.79
C VAL A 54 -3.98 18.25 -5.57
N LEU A 55 -5.08 17.80 -5.01
CA LEU A 55 -6.40 17.94 -5.63
C LEU A 55 -6.90 19.38 -5.51
N VAL A 56 -6.66 20.03 -4.37
CA VAL A 56 -6.99 21.44 -4.14
C VAL A 56 -6.19 22.33 -5.10
N ASP A 57 -4.88 22.14 -5.22
CA ASP A 57 -4.00 22.88 -6.14
C ASP A 57 -4.48 22.78 -7.60
N ARG A 58 -4.98 21.59 -8.02
CA ARG A 58 -5.55 21.39 -9.35
C ARG A 58 -6.88 22.15 -9.52
N LEU A 59 -7.74 22.15 -8.49
CA LEU A 59 -8.99 22.90 -8.49
C LEU A 59 -8.73 24.42 -8.56
N GLU A 60 -7.78 24.94 -7.78
CA GLU A 60 -7.35 26.33 -7.84
C GLU A 60 -6.83 26.71 -9.24
N THR A 61 -6.03 25.84 -9.83
CA THR A 61 -5.55 26.04 -11.22
C THR A 61 -6.72 26.10 -12.21
N GLN A 62 -7.76 25.28 -12.03
CA GLN A 62 -8.97 25.34 -12.87
C GLN A 62 -9.76 26.61 -12.64
N ALA A 63 -9.89 27.06 -11.36
CA ALA A 63 -10.54 28.32 -11.01
C ALA A 63 -9.89 29.51 -11.71
N ILE A 64 -8.55 29.62 -11.62
CA ILE A 64 -7.78 30.68 -12.26
C ILE A 64 -7.98 30.68 -13.77
N ARG A 65 -8.14 29.50 -14.38
CA ARG A 65 -8.37 29.36 -15.84
C ARG A 65 -9.85 29.51 -16.25
N GLY A 66 -10.74 29.86 -15.33
CA GLY A 66 -12.19 29.99 -15.58
C GLY A 66 -12.87 28.67 -15.99
N ARG A 67 -12.32 27.52 -15.56
CA ARG A 67 -12.88 26.18 -15.83
C ARG A 67 -13.81 25.75 -14.71
N GLN A 68 -14.57 24.66 -14.96
CA GLN A 68 -15.43 24.07 -13.95
C GLN A 68 -14.60 23.62 -12.74
N LEU A 69 -15.07 23.94 -11.52
CA LEU A 69 -14.44 23.55 -10.24
C LEU A 69 -14.80 22.11 -9.86
N ALA A 70 -14.42 21.18 -10.72
CA ALA A 70 -14.61 19.76 -10.47
C ALA A 70 -13.47 18.96 -11.13
N LEU A 71 -12.95 17.97 -10.41
CA LEU A 71 -12.03 16.97 -10.95
C LEU A 71 -12.81 15.68 -11.17
N ASP A 72 -12.76 15.14 -12.38
CA ASP A 72 -13.31 13.83 -12.65
C ASP A 72 -12.48 12.70 -11.98
N ALA A 73 -13.01 11.47 -11.95
CA ALA A 73 -12.37 10.33 -11.32
C ALA A 73 -10.96 10.05 -11.86
N ARG A 74 -10.75 10.22 -13.19
CA ARG A 74 -9.44 9.98 -13.82
C ARG A 74 -8.42 11.05 -13.43
N GLN A 75 -8.85 12.31 -13.36
CA GLN A 75 -7.99 13.42 -12.94
C GLN A 75 -7.57 13.28 -11.48
N GLN A 76 -8.49 12.90 -10.60
CA GLN A 76 -8.20 12.63 -9.18
C GLN A 76 -7.23 11.47 -9.05
N HIS A 77 -7.55 10.30 -9.63
CA HIS A 77 -6.73 9.10 -9.61
C HIS A 77 -5.29 9.38 -10.05
N LYS A 78 -5.13 10.04 -11.20
CA LYS A 78 -3.82 10.39 -11.73
C LYS A 78 -3.04 11.30 -10.79
N ALA A 79 -3.69 12.36 -10.28
CA ALA A 79 -3.06 13.30 -9.36
C ALA A 79 -2.55 12.62 -8.09
N VAL A 80 -3.39 11.79 -7.49
CA VAL A 80 -3.07 11.07 -6.24
C VAL A 80 -1.92 10.08 -6.45
N ARG A 81 -1.92 9.32 -7.55
CA ARG A 81 -0.84 8.38 -7.89
C ARG A 81 0.50 9.08 -8.16
N GLU A 82 0.47 10.15 -8.96
CA GLU A 82 1.67 10.95 -9.21
C GLU A 82 2.25 11.53 -7.92
N GLN A 83 1.40 12.04 -7.03
CA GLN A 83 1.83 12.56 -5.74
C GLN A 83 2.39 11.45 -4.84
N ALA A 84 1.76 10.29 -4.78
CA ALA A 84 2.25 9.16 -3.99
C ALA A 84 3.64 8.71 -4.45
N THR A 85 3.86 8.57 -5.76
CA THR A 85 5.18 8.24 -6.32
C THR A 85 6.21 9.30 -5.95
N LYS A 86 5.87 10.59 -6.13
CA LYS A 86 6.75 11.71 -5.78
C LYS A 86 7.13 11.70 -4.30
N LEU A 87 6.20 11.40 -3.40
CA LEU A 87 6.48 11.31 -1.96
C LEU A 87 7.49 10.20 -1.65
N ILE A 88 7.38 9.04 -2.28
CA ILE A 88 8.35 7.93 -2.12
C ILE A 88 9.73 8.33 -2.64
N ASP A 89 9.80 9.00 -3.79
CA ASP A 89 11.05 9.47 -4.38
C ASP A 89 11.74 10.52 -3.51
N GLN A 90 10.96 11.31 -2.79
CA GLN A 90 11.41 12.39 -1.91
C GLN A 90 11.74 11.96 -0.47
N TRP A 91 11.62 10.67 -0.14
CA TRP A 91 12.00 10.21 1.20
C TRP A 91 13.44 10.57 1.50
N ASP A 92 13.63 11.37 2.56
CA ASP A 92 14.91 11.91 3.03
C ASP A 92 15.08 11.66 4.54
N PHE A 93 15.20 10.38 4.88
CA PHE A 93 15.45 9.92 6.24
C PHE A 93 16.54 8.84 6.25
N PRO A 94 17.12 8.51 7.41
CA PRO A 94 18.18 7.48 7.47
C PRO A 94 17.72 6.17 6.84
N TYR A 95 18.56 5.56 6.01
CA TYR A 95 18.28 4.34 5.25
C TYR A 95 17.14 4.46 4.20
N ALA A 96 16.72 5.67 3.81
CA ALA A 96 15.65 5.85 2.81
C ALA A 96 15.89 5.08 1.49
N PRO A 97 17.11 5.02 0.92
CA PRO A 97 17.36 4.19 -0.27
C PRO A 97 17.08 2.70 -0.04
N GLN A 98 17.49 2.14 1.10
CA GLN A 98 17.25 0.74 1.46
C GLN A 98 15.78 0.48 1.77
N VAL A 99 15.12 1.43 2.44
CA VAL A 99 13.67 1.35 2.70
C VAL A 99 12.89 1.37 1.38
N ARG A 100 13.25 2.21 0.41
CA ARG A 100 12.63 2.18 -0.93
C ARG A 100 12.74 0.81 -1.58
N LYS A 101 13.93 0.21 -1.59
CA LYS A 101 14.13 -1.15 -2.14
C LYS A 101 13.28 -2.20 -1.42
N LEU A 102 13.24 -2.14 -0.09
CA LEU A 102 12.44 -3.06 0.71
C LEU A 102 10.95 -2.94 0.37
N VAL A 103 10.43 -1.71 0.31
CA VAL A 103 9.04 -1.42 -0.05
C VAL A 103 8.75 -1.82 -1.50
N ASP A 104 9.68 -1.58 -2.41
CA ASP A 104 9.57 -2.01 -3.81
C ASP A 104 9.52 -3.53 -3.94
N PHE A 105 10.35 -4.25 -3.21
CA PHE A 105 10.33 -5.70 -3.17
C PHE A 105 9.00 -6.24 -2.62
N ILE A 106 8.57 -5.75 -1.45
CA ILE A 106 7.31 -6.16 -0.81
C ILE A 106 6.13 -5.82 -1.72
N GLY A 107 6.09 -4.58 -2.24
CA GLY A 107 5.02 -4.12 -3.12
C GLY A 107 4.93 -4.94 -4.40
N GLY A 108 6.05 -5.25 -5.04
CA GLY A 108 6.09 -6.13 -6.22
C GLY A 108 5.57 -7.53 -5.93
N LYS A 109 5.89 -8.09 -4.75
CA LYS A 109 5.36 -9.41 -4.34
C LYS A 109 3.86 -9.38 -4.05
N CYS A 110 3.37 -8.32 -3.44
CA CYS A 110 1.94 -8.12 -3.20
C CYS A 110 1.17 -7.97 -4.52
N GLU A 111 1.70 -7.18 -5.45
CA GLU A 111 1.14 -6.99 -6.78
C GLU A 111 1.11 -8.31 -7.57
N GLU A 112 2.23 -9.05 -7.60
CA GLU A 112 2.31 -10.38 -8.22
C GLU A 112 1.24 -11.34 -7.68
N LEU A 113 1.06 -11.39 -6.34
CA LEU A 113 0.07 -12.25 -5.71
C LEU A 113 -1.36 -11.83 -6.05
N THR A 114 -1.64 -10.52 -6.03
CA THR A 114 -2.96 -9.93 -6.30
C THR A 114 -3.40 -10.12 -7.76
N LEU A 115 -2.46 -10.04 -8.69
CA LEU A 115 -2.75 -10.04 -10.13
C LEU A 115 -2.55 -11.41 -10.80
N ARG A 116 -2.31 -12.47 -10.04
CA ARG A 116 -2.19 -13.83 -10.60
C ARG A 116 -3.42 -14.18 -11.44
N PRO A 117 -3.27 -14.87 -12.58
CA PRO A 117 -4.37 -15.18 -13.50
C PRO A 117 -5.56 -15.90 -12.84
N ASN A 118 -5.31 -16.70 -11.80
CA ASN A 118 -6.30 -17.47 -11.07
C ASN A 118 -6.49 -16.97 -9.62
N ALA A 119 -6.05 -15.75 -9.30
CA ALA A 119 -6.29 -15.18 -7.98
C ALA A 119 -7.81 -15.01 -7.78
N PRO A 120 -8.34 -15.38 -6.61
CA PRO A 120 -9.73 -15.08 -6.30
C PRO A 120 -9.93 -13.56 -6.29
N LEU A 121 -11.11 -13.10 -6.73
CA LEU A 121 -11.46 -11.69 -6.60
C LEU A 121 -11.64 -11.37 -5.11
N SER A 122 -10.69 -10.64 -4.58
CA SER A 122 -10.65 -10.18 -3.18
C SER A 122 -9.88 -8.87 -3.11
N ASP A 123 -9.76 -8.30 -1.92
CA ASP A 123 -8.98 -7.07 -1.70
C ASP A 123 -7.50 -7.20 -2.08
N GLY A 124 -7.01 -8.40 -2.36
CA GLY A 124 -5.63 -8.65 -2.72
C GLY A 124 -4.68 -8.66 -1.54
N ALA A 125 -3.38 -8.63 -1.81
CA ALA A 125 -2.34 -8.60 -0.80
C ALA A 125 -1.73 -7.20 -0.72
N ASN A 126 -1.49 -6.72 0.50
CA ASN A 126 -0.78 -5.48 0.78
C ASN A 126 0.26 -5.65 1.90
N ALA A 127 0.50 -6.88 2.33
CA ALA A 127 1.39 -7.21 3.44
C ALA A 127 2.36 -8.36 3.09
N TYR A 128 3.51 -8.37 3.77
CA TYR A 128 4.51 -9.41 3.72
C TYR A 128 4.67 -10.02 5.12
N GLY A 129 4.44 -11.33 5.23
CA GLY A 129 4.47 -12.06 6.49
C GLY A 129 5.80 -12.80 6.68
N ILE A 130 6.35 -12.67 7.88
CA ILE A 130 7.51 -13.42 8.37
C ILE A 130 7.10 -14.18 9.62
N LEU A 131 7.58 -15.38 9.79
CA LEU A 131 7.36 -16.12 11.03
C LEU A 131 7.94 -15.35 12.22
N VAL A 132 7.16 -15.20 13.27
CA VAL A 132 7.60 -14.51 14.49
C VAL A 132 8.85 -15.15 15.07
N SER A 133 8.96 -16.51 15.01
CA SER A 133 10.17 -17.24 15.42
C SER A 133 11.43 -16.80 14.68
N ASP A 134 11.31 -16.51 13.38
CA ASP A 134 12.45 -16.08 12.57
C ASP A 134 12.82 -14.63 12.89
N LEU A 135 11.81 -13.78 13.15
CA LEU A 135 12.03 -12.39 13.50
C LEU A 135 12.81 -12.22 14.81
N PHE A 136 12.58 -13.10 15.80
CA PHE A 136 13.37 -13.13 17.04
C PHE A 136 14.86 -13.42 16.84
N ASN A 137 15.24 -14.03 15.70
CA ASN A 137 16.63 -14.30 15.36
C ASN A 137 17.32 -13.08 14.67
N LEU A 138 16.58 -12.00 14.40
CA LEU A 138 17.13 -10.79 13.81
C LEU A 138 17.81 -9.95 14.89
N GLU A 139 19.13 -9.84 14.82
CA GLU A 139 19.89 -9.05 15.78
C GLU A 139 19.74 -7.54 15.48
N SER A 140 19.72 -6.70 16.53
CA SER A 140 19.59 -5.23 16.39
C SER A 140 20.73 -4.58 15.60
N LYS A 141 21.89 -5.25 15.51
CA LYS A 141 23.03 -4.80 14.70
C LYS A 141 22.91 -5.10 13.21
N ASP A 142 21.97 -5.99 12.82
CA ASP A 142 21.73 -6.33 11.42
C ASP A 142 21.27 -5.09 10.65
N GLU A 143 21.74 -4.95 9.41
CA GLU A 143 21.30 -3.86 8.53
C GLU A 143 19.78 -3.91 8.30
N LEU A 144 19.23 -5.11 8.04
CA LEU A 144 17.79 -5.29 7.88
C LEU A 144 16.99 -4.81 9.10
N ALA A 145 17.49 -5.05 10.33
CA ALA A 145 16.82 -4.57 11.55
C ALA A 145 16.72 -3.04 11.57
N ARG A 146 17.79 -2.34 11.17
CA ARG A 146 17.80 -0.88 11.08
C ARG A 146 16.89 -0.38 9.98
N VAL A 147 16.91 -1.01 8.80
CA VAL A 147 16.03 -0.66 7.68
C VAL A 147 14.57 -0.83 8.06
N LEU A 148 14.20 -1.95 8.68
CA LEU A 148 12.85 -2.18 9.19
C LEU A 148 12.46 -1.15 10.25
N HIS A 149 13.38 -0.82 11.18
CA HIS A 149 13.13 0.22 12.19
C HIS A 149 12.75 1.56 11.54
N TYR A 150 13.53 2.03 10.55
CA TYR A 150 13.22 3.28 9.86
C TYR A 150 11.98 3.17 8.97
N ALA A 151 11.76 2.02 8.31
CA ALA A 151 10.55 1.79 7.53
C ALA A 151 9.28 1.90 8.38
N LEU A 152 9.30 1.40 9.62
CA LEU A 152 8.19 1.51 10.57
C LEU A 152 8.09 2.92 11.16
N ALA A 153 9.21 3.52 11.59
CA ALA A 153 9.23 4.85 12.18
C ALA A 153 8.70 5.95 11.24
N TYR A 154 8.96 5.82 9.95
CA TYR A 154 8.48 6.74 8.91
C TYR A 154 7.24 6.25 8.16
N GLN A 155 6.58 5.21 8.67
CA GLN A 155 5.34 4.65 8.13
C GLN A 155 5.42 4.26 6.63
N ALA A 156 6.61 3.93 6.15
CA ALA A 156 6.79 3.27 4.86
C ALA A 156 6.22 1.84 4.90
N LEU A 157 6.30 1.21 6.08
CA LEU A 157 5.65 -0.04 6.45
C LEU A 157 4.90 0.14 7.77
N VAL A 158 3.89 -0.69 8.01
CA VAL A 158 3.15 -0.80 9.26
C VAL A 158 3.28 -2.23 9.78
N LEU A 159 3.68 -2.39 11.03
CA LEU A 159 3.71 -3.71 11.67
C LEU A 159 2.35 -3.98 12.29
N VAL A 160 1.71 -5.04 11.83
CA VAL A 160 0.44 -5.52 12.40
C VAL A 160 0.75 -6.46 13.56
N GLU A 161 -0.13 -6.48 14.56
CA GLU A 161 -0.07 -7.44 15.66
C GLU A 161 0.08 -8.88 15.14
N PRO A 162 0.73 -9.77 15.91
CA PRO A 162 0.96 -11.15 15.49
C PRO A 162 -0.32 -11.81 14.99
N TYR A 163 -0.26 -12.37 13.79
CA TYR A 163 -1.39 -12.96 13.09
C TYR A 163 -1.26 -14.48 13.03
N ASP A 164 -2.19 -15.18 13.65
CA ASP A 164 -2.22 -16.65 13.64
C ASP A 164 -2.93 -17.16 12.38
N CYS A 165 -2.19 -17.90 11.56
CA CYS A 165 -2.70 -18.49 10.33
C CYS A 165 -2.06 -19.86 10.08
N LYS A 166 -2.88 -20.88 9.79
CA LYS A 166 -2.43 -22.26 9.49
C LYS A 166 -1.51 -22.84 10.56
N GLY A 167 -1.78 -22.59 11.84
CA GLY A 167 -0.98 -23.08 12.98
C GLY A 167 0.40 -22.42 13.12
N LYS A 168 0.62 -21.28 12.49
CA LYS A 168 1.84 -20.48 12.60
C LYS A 168 1.49 -19.05 12.97
N THR A 169 2.37 -18.40 13.71
CA THR A 169 2.24 -16.98 14.07
C THR A 169 3.15 -16.15 13.17
N TRP A 170 2.55 -15.18 12.50
CA TRP A 170 3.19 -14.29 11.53
C TRP A 170 3.29 -12.87 12.05
N ALA A 171 4.41 -12.23 11.83
CA ALA A 171 4.55 -10.78 11.88
C ALA A 171 4.29 -10.24 10.46
N LEU A 172 3.29 -9.38 10.30
CA LEU A 172 2.90 -8.84 9.00
C LEU A 172 3.39 -7.40 8.86
N PHE A 173 4.16 -7.16 7.80
CA PHE A 173 4.61 -5.85 7.39
C PHE A 173 3.70 -5.37 6.25
N GLU A 174 2.72 -4.53 6.57
CA GLU A 174 1.84 -3.90 5.60
C GLU A 174 2.54 -2.70 4.94
N LEU A 175 2.25 -2.49 3.66
CA LEU A 175 2.71 -1.30 2.94
C LEU A 175 2.05 -0.04 3.50
N GLY A 176 2.80 1.02 3.65
CA GLY A 176 2.26 2.34 3.95
C GLY A 176 1.38 2.89 2.82
N GLY A 177 0.47 3.81 3.16
CA GLY A 177 -0.56 4.30 2.24
C GLY A 177 -0.04 4.82 0.91
N VAL A 178 1.05 5.60 0.90
CA VAL A 178 1.64 6.11 -0.35
C VAL A 178 2.16 4.98 -1.25
N SER A 179 2.69 3.91 -0.65
CA SER A 179 3.18 2.74 -1.40
C SER A 179 2.04 1.92 -1.98
N ILE A 180 0.94 1.76 -1.24
CA ILE A 180 -0.31 1.15 -1.72
C ILE A 180 -0.82 1.88 -2.95
N ILE A 181 -0.94 3.21 -2.89
CA ILE A 181 -1.42 4.06 -3.99
C ILE A 181 -0.49 3.96 -5.20
N ALA A 182 0.81 4.10 -5.00
CA ALA A 182 1.79 4.06 -6.08
C ALA A 182 1.76 2.71 -6.82
N ARG A 183 1.56 1.61 -6.10
CA ARG A 183 1.48 0.25 -6.64
C ARG A 183 0.10 -0.15 -7.17
N GLY A 184 -0.94 0.64 -6.94
CA GLY A 184 -2.30 0.29 -7.38
C GLY A 184 -2.90 -0.86 -6.59
N LEU A 185 -2.61 -0.94 -5.28
CA LEU A 185 -3.14 -1.94 -4.36
C LEU A 185 -4.26 -1.37 -3.51
N THR A 186 -4.89 -2.19 -2.67
CA THR A 186 -5.91 -1.73 -1.72
C THR A 186 -5.32 -1.58 -0.32
N HIS A 187 -5.91 -0.70 0.48
CA HIS A 187 -5.63 -0.62 1.90
C HIS A 187 -6.18 -1.86 2.64
N SER A 188 -7.35 -2.33 2.26
CA SER A 188 -7.95 -3.53 2.86
C SER A 188 -7.11 -4.76 2.54
N ARG A 189 -6.76 -5.54 3.57
CA ARG A 189 -5.98 -6.75 3.41
C ARG A 189 -6.87 -7.95 3.11
N GLY A 190 -6.80 -8.47 1.87
CA GLY A 190 -7.42 -9.74 1.47
C GLY A 190 -6.50 -10.95 1.68
N GLY A 191 -5.19 -10.70 1.89
CA GLY A 191 -4.18 -11.70 2.12
C GLY A 191 -2.80 -11.09 2.34
N PHE A 192 -1.80 -11.94 2.50
CA PHE A 192 -0.40 -11.52 2.62
C PHE A 192 0.52 -12.47 1.87
N VAL A 193 1.70 -12.00 1.53
CA VAL A 193 2.78 -12.81 0.94
C VAL A 193 3.52 -13.53 2.06
N GLU A 194 3.54 -14.85 2.04
CA GLU A 194 4.36 -15.65 2.96
C GLU A 194 5.82 -15.57 2.49
N GLY A 195 6.72 -15.08 3.34
CA GLY A 195 8.11 -14.86 2.99
C GLY A 195 9.10 -15.17 4.10
N THR A 196 10.37 -14.83 3.88
CA THR A 196 11.48 -15.11 4.79
C THR A 196 12.35 -13.89 5.04
N LEU A 197 13.06 -13.85 6.18
CA LEU A 197 14.07 -12.82 6.46
C LEU A 197 15.19 -12.80 5.41
N HIS A 198 15.57 -13.96 4.89
CA HIS A 198 16.60 -14.05 3.86
C HIS A 198 16.22 -13.28 2.60
N GLN A 199 14.96 -13.39 2.16
CA GLN A 199 14.47 -12.65 1.00
C GLN A 199 14.49 -11.14 1.24
N LEU A 200 14.11 -10.67 2.44
CA LEU A 200 14.19 -9.25 2.80
C LEU A 200 15.64 -8.76 2.87
N LYS A 201 16.56 -9.54 3.45
CA LYS A 201 17.99 -9.22 3.47
C LYS A 201 18.53 -9.04 2.04
N SER A 202 18.27 -10.02 1.17
CA SER A 202 18.68 -9.93 -0.23
C SER A 202 18.08 -8.73 -0.96
N ALA A 203 16.85 -8.36 -0.68
CA ALA A 203 16.21 -7.19 -1.29
C ALA A 203 16.87 -5.86 -0.87
N VAL A 204 17.33 -5.76 0.39
CA VAL A 204 18.02 -4.59 0.91
C VAL A 204 19.46 -4.51 0.36
N GLU A 205 20.19 -5.64 0.33
CA GLU A 205 21.57 -5.76 -0.09
C GLU A 205 21.75 -5.62 -1.61
N SER A 206 20.74 -6.00 -2.40
CA SER A 206 20.79 -5.96 -3.88
C SER A 206 20.86 -4.53 -4.40
N ALA A 207 22.05 -3.90 -4.31
CA ALA A 207 22.56 -2.91 -5.27
C ALA A 207 23.80 -2.20 -4.72
N ALA A 208 24.89 -2.56 -5.20
CA ALA A 208 25.97 -1.64 -5.50
C ALA A 208 25.93 -1.34 -6.99
#